data_645516fc45bfe3e866d20b191a35e0a1
#
_entry.id   645516fc45bfe3e866d20b191a35e0a1
#
_cell.length_a   1.000
_cell.length_b   1.000
_cell.length_c   1.000
_cell.angle_alpha   90.00
_cell.angle_beta   90.00
_cell.angle_gamma   90.00
#
_symmetry.space_group_name_H-M   'P 1'
#
loop_
_entity.id
_entity.type
_entity.pdbx_description
1 polymer ?
#
loop_
_entity_poly.entity_id
_entity_poly.type
_entity_poly.pdbx_seq_one_letter_code
_entity_poly.pdbx_strand_id
1 'polypeptide(L)'
;VDEVGYFTPKLTPCEVLSAGEVGYVGATIKNVGAIHVGDTLISPEHPETPGIPGFRRSQPMVFCGIYPINTNDYGRLTAALEKFQLNDSSIVYEKESSAALGHGYRLGFMGMLHMEITMERLKREYGQELVATMPSVIYKVFTTAGEELYIDNPSRFPDPTRIDHIEEPLIRLRVIVPNEFVGPIMELSDSKRAKLVGMEHPDRRRALLTYEFPLAEMITGYYDKLKSVSRGYASMDYDFLGYRGGDFVKVDILVKENQVDALSFISVRDSAMPRARVLIHRLRKLIPRHLFEIPLQAAIGSKVIAREDIAPLRKDVLAKCYGGDITRKRKLLEKQAEGKKKMKMVGSVEVPQEAFLLLLKMEE
;
A
#
# COMPACT_ATOMS: atom_id res chain seq x y z
N VAL A 1 -9.49 -35.06 -16.71
CA VAL A 1 -9.51 -35.36 -15.26
C VAL A 1 -8.87 -36.75 -15.12
N ASP A 2 -7.81 -36.80 -14.31
CA ASP A 2 -7.05 -38.03 -14.10
C ASP A 2 -7.46 -38.75 -12.80
N GLU A 3 -7.85 -37.99 -11.81
CA GLU A 3 -8.30 -38.45 -10.49
C GLU A 3 -9.33 -37.50 -9.86
N VAL A 4 -10.26 -38.08 -9.13
CA VAL A 4 -11.18 -37.34 -8.24
C VAL A 4 -11.14 -37.95 -6.84
N GLY A 5 -11.49 -37.19 -5.82
CA GLY A 5 -11.48 -37.68 -4.46
C GLY A 5 -11.94 -36.63 -3.45
N TYR A 6 -11.86 -36.98 -2.18
CA TYR A 6 -12.24 -36.13 -1.05
C TYR A 6 -11.14 -36.10 0.02
N PHE A 7 -11.28 -35.18 0.99
CA PHE A 7 -10.30 -35.01 2.08
C PHE A 7 -10.80 -35.70 3.37
N THR A 8 -10.00 -36.65 3.95
CA THR A 8 -10.31 -37.38 5.18
C THR A 8 -9.13 -37.59 6.14
N PRO A 9 -8.52 -36.62 6.70
CA PRO A 9 -7.95 -35.35 6.26
C PRO A 9 -6.94 -35.46 5.13
N LYS A 10 -6.53 -36.66 4.74
CA LYS A 10 -5.67 -36.94 3.59
C LYS A 10 -6.48 -37.01 2.31
N LEU A 11 -5.83 -36.77 1.19
CA LEU A 11 -6.40 -37.01 -0.13
C LEU A 11 -6.79 -38.48 -0.23
N THR A 12 -8.06 -38.74 -0.44
CA THR A 12 -8.62 -40.08 -0.57
C THR A 12 -9.30 -40.21 -1.94
N PRO A 13 -8.74 -40.94 -2.89
CA PRO A 13 -9.34 -41.12 -4.21
C PRO A 13 -10.71 -41.78 -4.13
N CYS A 14 -11.61 -41.40 -5.01
CA CYS A 14 -12.90 -42.05 -5.21
C CYS A 14 -13.22 -42.18 -6.69
N GLU A 15 -14.18 -43.02 -7.03
CA GLU A 15 -14.57 -43.20 -8.42
C GLU A 15 -15.46 -42.10 -8.96
N VAL A 16 -16.26 -41.48 -8.09
CA VAL A 16 -17.27 -40.47 -8.45
C VAL A 16 -17.42 -39.47 -7.34
N LEU A 17 -17.59 -38.20 -7.71
CA LEU A 17 -18.13 -37.13 -6.86
C LEU A 17 -19.56 -36.87 -7.28
N SER A 18 -20.48 -37.07 -6.36
CA SER A 18 -21.95 -36.90 -6.59
C SER A 18 -22.38 -35.45 -6.36
N ALA A 19 -23.57 -35.12 -6.82
CA ALA A 19 -24.16 -33.80 -6.61
C ALA A 19 -24.26 -33.46 -5.11
N GLY A 20 -23.76 -32.29 -4.72
CA GLY A 20 -23.71 -31.83 -3.33
C GLY A 20 -22.44 -32.25 -2.57
N GLU A 21 -21.57 -33.06 -3.15
CA GLU A 21 -20.30 -33.44 -2.54
C GLU A 21 -19.20 -32.42 -2.85
N VAL A 22 -18.26 -32.30 -1.92
CA VAL A 22 -17.07 -31.46 -2.03
C VAL A 22 -15.84 -32.34 -2.06
N GLY A 23 -14.98 -32.15 -3.05
CA GLY A 23 -13.79 -32.95 -3.22
C GLY A 23 -12.68 -32.23 -3.96
N TYR A 24 -11.71 -32.98 -4.42
CA TYR A 24 -10.63 -32.49 -5.30
C TYR A 24 -10.71 -33.17 -6.67
N VAL A 25 -10.15 -32.46 -7.66
CA VAL A 25 -10.01 -32.95 -9.02
C VAL A 25 -8.55 -32.83 -9.42
N GLY A 26 -7.90 -33.92 -9.76
CA GLY A 26 -6.58 -33.95 -10.33
C GLY A 26 -6.67 -34.01 -11.86
N ALA A 27 -5.92 -33.12 -12.55
CA ALA A 27 -5.84 -33.09 -13.99
C ALA A 27 -4.44 -32.64 -14.43
N THR A 28 -3.98 -33.11 -15.59
CA THR A 28 -2.66 -32.75 -16.14
C THR A 28 -2.66 -31.35 -16.75
N ILE A 29 -2.93 -30.31 -15.91
CA ILE A 29 -2.99 -28.93 -16.33
C ILE A 29 -1.62 -28.29 -16.17
N LYS A 30 -1.00 -27.91 -17.28
CA LYS A 30 0.36 -27.32 -17.29
C LYS A 30 0.37 -25.84 -16.97
N ASN A 31 -0.72 -25.10 -17.25
CA ASN A 31 -0.83 -23.69 -17.01
C ASN A 31 -1.88 -23.42 -15.91
N VAL A 32 -1.41 -23.18 -14.69
CA VAL A 32 -2.27 -22.90 -13.54
C VAL A 32 -3.06 -21.59 -13.73
N GLY A 33 -2.51 -20.61 -14.42
CA GLY A 33 -3.19 -19.35 -14.73
C GLY A 33 -4.40 -19.48 -15.66
N ALA A 34 -4.61 -20.66 -16.25
CA ALA A 34 -5.78 -20.94 -17.09
C ALA A 34 -7.03 -21.34 -16.29
N ILE A 35 -6.88 -21.62 -14.99
CA ILE A 35 -7.98 -22.07 -14.13
C ILE A 35 -8.25 -20.98 -13.09
N HIS A 36 -9.52 -20.65 -12.91
CA HIS A 36 -9.95 -19.65 -11.96
C HIS A 36 -11.02 -20.23 -11.01
N VAL A 37 -11.05 -19.68 -9.79
CA VAL A 37 -12.13 -19.97 -8.84
C VAL A 37 -13.47 -19.53 -9.45
N GLY A 38 -14.44 -20.46 -9.48
CA GLY A 38 -15.74 -20.26 -10.11
C GLY A 38 -15.86 -20.86 -11.52
N ASP A 39 -14.77 -21.40 -12.08
CA ASP A 39 -14.84 -22.14 -13.35
C ASP A 39 -15.67 -23.41 -13.18
N THR A 40 -16.42 -23.76 -14.21
CA THR A 40 -17.28 -24.95 -14.24
C THR A 40 -16.62 -26.03 -15.10
N LEU A 41 -16.46 -27.23 -14.55
CA LEU A 41 -16.03 -28.38 -15.32
C LEU A 41 -17.22 -28.96 -16.07
N ILE A 42 -17.09 -29.14 -17.38
CA ILE A 42 -18.12 -29.68 -18.25
C ILE A 42 -17.60 -30.91 -18.99
N SER A 43 -18.53 -31.77 -19.45
CA SER A 43 -18.20 -32.88 -20.33
C SER A 43 -17.77 -32.35 -21.71
N PRO A 44 -16.71 -32.93 -22.34
CA PRO A 44 -16.37 -32.59 -23.71
C PRO A 44 -17.46 -32.95 -24.72
N GLU A 45 -18.41 -33.81 -24.37
CA GLU A 45 -19.57 -34.18 -25.19
C GLU A 45 -20.63 -33.10 -25.21
N HIS A 46 -20.62 -32.19 -24.20
CA HIS A 46 -21.58 -31.10 -24.01
C HIS A 46 -20.85 -29.76 -23.80
N PRO A 47 -20.06 -29.30 -24.75
CA PRO A 47 -19.28 -28.07 -24.63
C PRO A 47 -20.15 -26.80 -24.54
N GLU A 48 -21.42 -26.88 -24.93
CA GLU A 48 -22.43 -25.82 -24.84
C GLU A 48 -23.01 -25.62 -23.43
N THR A 49 -22.66 -26.48 -22.47
CA THR A 49 -23.18 -26.37 -21.10
C THR A 49 -22.77 -25.03 -20.47
N PRO A 50 -23.75 -24.18 -20.08
CA PRO A 50 -23.41 -22.89 -19.48
C PRO A 50 -22.77 -23.07 -18.12
N GLY A 51 -21.80 -22.19 -17.80
CA GLY A 51 -21.24 -22.12 -16.45
C GLY A 51 -22.31 -21.76 -15.41
N ILE A 52 -22.13 -22.24 -14.18
CA ILE A 52 -23.05 -21.94 -13.08
C ILE A 52 -22.99 -20.43 -12.78
N PRO A 53 -24.13 -19.70 -12.83
CA PRO A 53 -24.16 -18.27 -12.61
C PRO A 53 -23.91 -17.94 -11.13
N GLY A 54 -23.42 -16.72 -10.86
CA GLY A 54 -23.26 -16.20 -9.50
C GLY A 54 -21.81 -16.13 -9.01
N PHE A 55 -20.87 -16.83 -9.63
CA PHE A 55 -19.46 -16.70 -9.32
C PHE A 55 -18.90 -15.41 -9.94
N ARG A 56 -18.35 -14.56 -9.11
CA ARG A 56 -17.64 -13.35 -9.54
C ARG A 56 -16.15 -13.53 -9.30
N ARG A 57 -15.35 -13.17 -10.27
CA ARG A 57 -13.89 -13.12 -10.08
C ARG A 57 -13.58 -12.07 -9.02
N SER A 58 -12.82 -12.48 -8.03
CA SER A 58 -12.30 -11.56 -7.01
C SER A 58 -11.35 -10.58 -7.67
N GLN A 59 -11.59 -9.28 -7.47
CA GLN A 59 -10.73 -8.23 -7.99
C GLN A 59 -9.87 -7.67 -6.85
N PRO A 60 -8.58 -7.51 -7.04
CA PRO A 60 -7.72 -6.86 -6.06
C PRO A 60 -8.19 -5.44 -5.79
N MET A 61 -8.16 -5.03 -4.53
CA MET A 61 -8.57 -3.70 -4.08
C MET A 61 -7.40 -2.88 -3.56
N VAL A 62 -6.34 -3.54 -3.09
CA VAL A 62 -5.16 -2.92 -2.50
C VAL A 62 -3.94 -3.29 -3.33
N PHE A 63 -3.13 -2.31 -3.69
CA PHE A 63 -1.96 -2.50 -4.52
C PHE A 63 -0.72 -1.97 -3.80
N CYS A 64 0.39 -2.69 -3.93
CA CYS A 64 1.64 -2.34 -3.28
C CYS A 64 2.81 -2.82 -4.15
N GLY A 65 3.85 -1.99 -4.28
CA GLY A 65 5.12 -2.39 -4.88
C GLY A 65 5.93 -3.20 -3.88
N ILE A 66 6.46 -4.35 -4.28
CA ILE A 66 7.29 -5.23 -3.45
C ILE A 66 8.64 -5.42 -4.11
N TYR A 67 9.69 -5.11 -3.37
CA TYR A 67 11.07 -5.11 -3.85
C TYR A 67 11.96 -5.95 -2.93
N PRO A 68 12.86 -6.76 -3.48
CA PRO A 68 13.84 -7.46 -2.66
C PRO A 68 14.82 -6.45 -2.06
N ILE A 69 15.22 -6.67 -0.80
CA ILE A 69 16.22 -5.85 -0.11
C ILE A 69 17.54 -5.88 -0.89
N ASN A 70 17.95 -7.06 -1.32
CA ASN A 70 19.10 -7.23 -2.19
C ASN A 70 18.62 -7.37 -3.65
N THR A 71 19.01 -6.47 -4.51
CA THR A 71 18.63 -6.47 -5.93
C THR A 71 18.99 -7.76 -6.67
N ASN A 72 20.00 -8.50 -6.20
CA ASN A 72 20.38 -9.81 -6.76
C ASN A 72 19.33 -10.90 -6.51
N ASP A 73 18.45 -10.71 -5.53
CA ASP A 73 17.41 -11.67 -5.17
C ASP A 73 16.13 -11.54 -6.02
N TYR A 74 16.12 -10.65 -7.03
CA TYR A 74 14.96 -10.47 -7.92
C TYR A 74 14.50 -11.79 -8.57
N GLY A 75 15.44 -12.60 -9.08
CA GLY A 75 15.11 -13.91 -9.65
C GLY A 75 14.53 -14.89 -8.64
N ARG A 76 14.97 -14.85 -7.38
CA ARG A 76 14.42 -15.66 -6.29
C ARG A 76 13.02 -15.20 -5.92
N LEU A 77 12.76 -13.89 -5.91
CA LEU A 77 11.43 -13.34 -5.69
C LEU A 77 10.46 -13.77 -6.80
N THR A 78 10.91 -13.74 -8.08
CA THR A 78 10.10 -14.24 -9.20
C THR A 78 9.64 -15.67 -8.97
N ALA A 79 10.59 -16.58 -8.69
CA ALA A 79 10.29 -17.99 -8.45
C ALA A 79 9.41 -18.20 -7.20
N ALA A 80 9.55 -17.35 -6.19
CA ALA A 80 8.71 -17.40 -4.99
C ALA A 80 7.28 -16.99 -5.30
N LEU A 81 7.06 -15.92 -6.07
CA LEU A 81 5.73 -15.45 -6.48
C LEU A 81 5.02 -16.46 -7.38
N GLU A 82 5.71 -17.06 -8.33
CA GLU A 82 5.17 -18.14 -9.16
C GLU A 82 4.67 -19.33 -8.33
N LYS A 83 5.47 -19.77 -7.35
CA LYS A 83 5.08 -20.84 -6.43
C LYS A 83 3.95 -20.42 -5.49
N PHE A 84 3.98 -19.19 -5.01
CA PHE A 84 2.95 -18.67 -4.13
C PHE A 84 1.59 -18.62 -4.82
N GLN A 85 1.55 -18.20 -6.09
CA GLN A 85 0.33 -18.14 -6.89
C GLN A 85 -0.35 -19.51 -7.08
N LEU A 86 0.41 -20.62 -7.01
CA LEU A 86 -0.17 -21.97 -7.03
C LEU A 86 -1.09 -22.24 -5.82
N ASN A 87 -0.81 -21.60 -4.68
CA ASN A 87 -1.58 -21.76 -3.46
C ASN A 87 -2.61 -20.64 -3.27
N ASP A 88 -2.38 -19.48 -3.89
CA ASP A 88 -3.22 -18.30 -3.78
C ASP A 88 -3.41 -17.64 -5.15
N SER A 89 -4.43 -18.12 -5.87
CA SER A 89 -4.76 -17.61 -7.21
C SER A 89 -5.38 -16.21 -7.21
N SER A 90 -5.69 -15.64 -6.05
CA SER A 90 -6.25 -14.29 -5.92
C SER A 90 -5.20 -13.18 -6.06
N ILE A 91 -3.92 -13.53 -5.91
CA ILE A 91 -2.81 -12.60 -6.11
C ILE A 91 -2.59 -12.33 -7.59
N VAL A 92 -2.59 -11.05 -7.92
CA VAL A 92 -2.20 -10.56 -9.24
C VAL A 92 -0.89 -9.79 -9.09
N TYR A 93 0.06 -10.01 -9.98
CA TYR A 93 1.32 -9.27 -9.96
C TYR A 93 1.82 -8.91 -11.35
N GLU A 94 2.44 -7.76 -11.45
CA GLU A 94 3.11 -7.26 -12.65
C GLU A 94 4.53 -6.79 -12.31
N LYS A 95 5.42 -6.82 -13.31
CA LYS A 95 6.78 -6.31 -13.13
C LYS A 95 6.75 -4.81 -12.93
N GLU A 96 7.49 -4.34 -11.94
CA GLU A 96 7.64 -2.92 -11.63
C GLU A 96 9.12 -2.57 -11.44
N SER A 97 9.47 -1.33 -11.72
CA SER A 97 10.79 -0.79 -11.43
C SER A 97 10.66 0.57 -10.75
N SER A 98 11.44 0.77 -9.72
CA SER A 98 11.56 2.03 -8.99
C SER A 98 12.99 2.57 -9.13
N ALA A 99 13.12 3.88 -9.33
CA ALA A 99 14.43 4.53 -9.37
C ALA A 99 15.18 4.39 -8.03
N ALA A 100 14.44 4.30 -6.91
CA ALA A 100 14.98 4.19 -5.57
C ALA A 100 15.23 2.74 -5.12
N LEU A 101 14.37 1.78 -5.52
CA LEU A 101 14.36 0.40 -5.02
C LEU A 101 14.80 -0.65 -6.06
N GLY A 102 15.00 -0.24 -7.31
CA GLY A 102 15.39 -1.15 -8.40
C GLY A 102 14.21 -1.94 -8.97
N HIS A 103 14.45 -3.21 -9.33
CA HIS A 103 13.43 -4.09 -9.91
C HIS A 103 12.65 -4.83 -8.83
N GLY A 104 11.33 -4.88 -9.00
CA GLY A 104 10.40 -5.53 -8.11
C GLY A 104 9.12 -5.93 -8.83
N TYR A 105 8.07 -6.10 -8.06
CA TYR A 105 6.74 -6.44 -8.54
C TYR A 105 5.70 -5.56 -7.87
N ARG A 106 4.70 -5.15 -8.64
CA ARG A 106 3.48 -4.59 -8.11
C ARG A 106 2.47 -5.70 -7.90
N LEU A 107 2.03 -5.87 -6.67
CA LEU A 107 1.08 -6.90 -6.28
C LEU A 107 -0.28 -6.28 -5.98
N GLY A 108 -1.33 -6.96 -6.42
CA GLY A 108 -2.71 -6.67 -6.07
C GLY A 108 -3.24 -7.68 -5.05
N PHE A 109 -3.85 -7.17 -3.99
CA PHE A 109 -4.37 -7.93 -2.86
C PHE A 109 -5.86 -7.70 -2.68
N MET A 110 -6.56 -8.66 -2.09
CA MET A 110 -7.98 -8.54 -1.77
C MET A 110 -8.26 -7.53 -0.64
N GLY A 111 -7.26 -7.22 0.18
CA GLY A 111 -7.31 -6.28 1.29
C GLY A 111 -6.01 -6.25 2.08
N MET A 112 -5.96 -5.43 3.14
CA MET A 112 -4.73 -5.25 3.95
C MET A 112 -4.28 -6.54 4.63
N LEU A 113 -5.19 -7.29 5.25
CA LEU A 113 -4.86 -8.56 5.90
C LEU A 113 -4.26 -9.57 4.91
N HIS A 114 -4.80 -9.63 3.69
CA HIS A 114 -4.26 -10.48 2.63
C HIS A 114 -2.82 -10.06 2.28
N MET A 115 -2.54 -8.75 2.19
CA MET A 115 -1.19 -8.21 1.97
C MET A 115 -0.24 -8.63 3.10
N GLU A 116 -0.63 -8.44 4.36
CA GLU A 116 0.20 -8.77 5.52
C GLU A 116 0.53 -10.27 5.58
N ILE A 117 -0.47 -11.13 5.39
CA ILE A 117 -0.29 -12.58 5.35
C ILE A 117 0.64 -12.98 4.21
N THR A 118 0.46 -12.42 3.03
CA THR A 118 1.32 -12.69 1.87
C THR A 118 2.76 -12.30 2.13
N MET A 119 3.00 -11.11 2.69
CA MET A 119 4.33 -10.63 3.03
C MET A 119 5.01 -11.55 4.06
N GLU A 120 4.27 -11.94 5.10
CA GLU A 120 4.79 -12.84 6.14
C GLU A 120 5.09 -14.24 5.56
N ARG A 121 4.24 -14.77 4.70
CA ARG A 121 4.46 -16.06 4.02
C ARG A 121 5.66 -16.02 3.08
N LEU A 122 5.80 -14.97 2.27
CA LEU A 122 6.98 -14.79 1.40
C LEU A 122 8.28 -14.76 2.21
N LYS A 123 8.25 -14.13 3.38
CA LYS A 123 9.38 -14.11 4.30
C LYS A 123 9.64 -15.48 4.92
N ARG A 124 8.64 -16.13 5.51
CA ARG A 124 8.81 -17.37 6.30
C ARG A 124 8.96 -18.62 5.46
N GLU A 125 8.17 -18.76 4.39
CA GLU A 125 8.13 -19.97 3.58
C GLU A 125 9.17 -19.94 2.45
N TYR A 126 9.45 -18.74 1.90
CA TYR A 126 10.34 -18.57 0.75
C TYR A 126 11.64 -17.84 1.09
N GLY A 127 11.84 -17.42 2.35
CA GLY A 127 13.06 -16.75 2.80
C GLY A 127 13.33 -15.41 2.09
N GLN A 128 12.26 -14.70 1.66
CA GLN A 128 12.40 -13.43 0.97
C GLN A 128 12.45 -12.27 1.98
N GLU A 129 13.51 -11.47 1.92
CA GLU A 129 13.58 -10.20 2.63
C GLU A 129 13.11 -9.09 1.69
N LEU A 130 11.98 -8.46 2.01
CA LEU A 130 11.24 -7.59 1.11
C LEU A 130 10.99 -6.22 1.71
N VAL A 131 10.98 -5.22 0.83
CA VAL A 131 10.49 -3.87 1.11
C VAL A 131 9.17 -3.70 0.38
N ALA A 132 8.15 -3.22 1.11
CA ALA A 132 6.87 -2.86 0.53
C ALA A 132 6.74 -1.34 0.44
N THR A 133 6.21 -0.83 -0.67
CA THR A 133 5.82 0.57 -0.80
C THR A 133 4.50 0.84 -0.08
N MET A 134 4.09 2.10 -0.02
CA MET A 134 2.79 2.46 0.55
C MET A 134 1.66 1.74 -0.21
N PRO A 135 0.73 1.08 0.50
CA PRO A 135 -0.45 0.53 -0.14
C PRO A 135 -1.28 1.63 -0.80
N SER A 136 -1.79 1.37 -1.99
CA SER A 136 -2.63 2.29 -2.74
C SER A 136 -3.87 1.58 -3.27
N VAL A 137 -4.86 2.37 -3.64
CA VAL A 137 -6.07 1.93 -4.33
C VAL A 137 -5.99 2.34 -5.79
N ILE A 138 -6.87 1.80 -6.64
CA ILE A 138 -6.98 2.26 -8.03
C ILE A 138 -7.84 3.51 -8.07
N TYR A 139 -7.26 4.61 -8.51
CA TYR A 139 -7.98 5.83 -8.86
C TYR A 139 -8.35 5.81 -10.34
N LYS A 140 -9.54 6.31 -10.68
CA LYS A 140 -9.90 6.63 -12.06
C LYS A 140 -9.53 8.07 -12.33
N VAL A 141 -8.75 8.28 -13.36
CA VAL A 141 -8.34 9.63 -13.79
C VAL A 141 -8.88 9.86 -15.20
N PHE A 142 -9.72 10.85 -15.33
CA PHE A 142 -10.27 11.28 -16.62
C PHE A 142 -9.41 12.41 -17.15
N THR A 143 -8.92 12.25 -18.38
CA THR A 143 -8.07 13.24 -19.00
C THR A 143 -8.90 14.26 -19.78
N THR A 144 -8.36 15.45 -20.01
CA THR A 144 -8.96 16.49 -20.86
C THR A 144 -9.13 16.04 -22.33
N ALA A 145 -8.45 14.96 -22.74
CA ALA A 145 -8.61 14.31 -24.03
C ALA A 145 -9.75 13.28 -24.07
N GLY A 146 -10.43 13.03 -22.94
CA GLY A 146 -11.53 12.06 -22.83
C GLY A 146 -11.08 10.63 -22.58
N GLU A 147 -9.82 10.39 -22.21
CA GLU A 147 -9.31 9.07 -21.88
C GLU A 147 -9.59 8.74 -20.39
N GLU A 148 -10.00 7.51 -20.09
CA GLU A 148 -10.14 6.98 -18.74
C GLU A 148 -8.91 6.14 -18.39
N LEU A 149 -8.17 6.55 -17.36
CA LEU A 149 -6.94 5.89 -16.89
C LEU A 149 -7.17 5.30 -15.48
N TYR A 150 -6.72 4.08 -15.29
CA TYR A 150 -6.71 3.41 -13.98
C TYR A 150 -5.32 3.52 -13.35
N ILE A 151 -5.22 4.34 -12.31
CA ILE A 151 -3.94 4.67 -11.67
C ILE A 151 -3.89 4.02 -10.29
N ASP A 152 -3.08 3.01 -10.16
CA ASP A 152 -2.78 2.30 -8.92
C ASP A 152 -1.43 2.73 -8.32
N ASN A 153 -0.54 3.33 -9.14
CA ASN A 153 0.80 3.77 -8.77
C ASN A 153 0.93 5.30 -8.95
N PRO A 154 1.30 6.06 -7.90
CA PRO A 154 1.53 7.50 -8.01
C PRO A 154 2.54 7.92 -9.08
N SER A 155 3.52 7.07 -9.43
CA SER A 155 4.50 7.38 -10.47
C SER A 155 3.88 7.44 -11.88
N ARG A 156 2.74 6.76 -12.10
CA ARG A 156 1.97 6.77 -13.38
C ARG A 156 0.96 7.91 -13.44
N PHE A 157 0.89 8.77 -12.41
CA PHE A 157 -0.08 9.87 -12.35
C PHE A 157 0.23 10.90 -13.45
N PRO A 158 -0.75 11.24 -14.32
CA PRO A 158 -0.54 12.18 -15.40
C PRO A 158 -0.27 13.61 -14.91
N ASP A 159 0.23 14.46 -15.80
CA ASP A 159 0.43 15.88 -15.50
C ASP A 159 -0.91 16.51 -15.10
N PRO A 160 -0.96 17.31 -14.02
CA PRO A 160 -2.18 17.96 -13.53
C PRO A 160 -2.93 18.78 -14.62
N THR A 161 -2.22 19.32 -15.62
CA THR A 161 -2.83 20.09 -16.72
C THR A 161 -3.64 19.22 -17.69
N ARG A 162 -3.41 17.90 -17.69
CA ARG A 162 -4.11 16.94 -18.53
C ARG A 162 -5.27 16.26 -17.84
N ILE A 163 -5.51 16.56 -16.56
CA ILE A 163 -6.56 15.94 -15.75
C ILE A 163 -7.81 16.82 -15.80
N ASP A 164 -8.94 16.21 -16.14
CA ASP A 164 -10.26 16.82 -16.02
C ASP A 164 -10.81 16.59 -14.60
N HIS A 165 -10.96 15.34 -14.20
CA HIS A 165 -11.37 14.99 -12.84
C HIS A 165 -10.81 13.62 -12.42
N ILE A 166 -10.88 13.34 -11.12
CA ILE A 166 -10.38 12.10 -10.52
C ILE A 166 -11.47 11.51 -9.62
N GLU A 167 -11.58 10.19 -9.66
CA GLU A 167 -12.50 9.44 -8.81
C GLU A 167 -11.76 8.44 -7.92
N GLU A 168 -12.19 8.34 -6.67
CA GLU A 168 -11.72 7.34 -5.71
C GLU A 168 -12.68 6.16 -5.60
N PRO A 169 -12.19 4.94 -5.31
CA PRO A 169 -13.05 3.79 -5.07
C PRO A 169 -13.75 3.92 -3.72
N LEU A 170 -15.04 3.63 -3.70
CA LEU A 170 -15.88 3.55 -2.51
C LEU A 170 -16.25 2.11 -2.20
N ILE A 171 -16.39 1.85 -0.91
CA ILE A 171 -16.94 0.60 -0.38
C ILE A 171 -18.19 0.89 0.46
N ARG A 172 -19.06 -0.10 0.50
CA ARG A 172 -20.13 -0.19 1.51
C ARG A 172 -19.55 -0.91 2.70
N LEU A 173 -19.23 -0.15 3.73
CA LEU A 173 -18.68 -0.67 4.98
C LEU A 173 -19.83 -0.93 5.97
N ARG A 174 -19.91 -2.15 6.49
CA ARG A 174 -20.82 -2.56 7.55
C ARG A 174 -20.04 -2.85 8.82
N VAL A 175 -20.39 -2.19 9.91
CA VAL A 175 -19.75 -2.37 11.21
C VAL A 175 -20.77 -2.82 12.23
N ILE A 176 -20.58 -4.01 12.82
CA ILE A 176 -21.38 -4.53 13.93
C ILE A 176 -20.63 -4.27 15.22
N VAL A 177 -21.29 -3.62 16.17
CA VAL A 177 -20.65 -3.19 17.43
C VAL A 177 -21.65 -3.11 18.58
N PRO A 178 -21.24 -3.32 19.86
CA PRO A 178 -22.06 -3.01 21.02
C PRO A 178 -22.47 -1.55 21.07
N ASN A 179 -23.70 -1.27 21.55
CA ASN A 179 -24.29 0.08 21.53
C ASN A 179 -23.41 1.15 22.23
N GLU A 180 -22.65 0.76 23.25
CA GLU A 180 -21.75 1.68 23.98
C GLU A 180 -20.62 2.28 23.12
N PHE A 181 -20.24 1.63 22.02
CA PHE A 181 -19.16 2.09 21.13
C PHE A 181 -19.67 2.79 19.85
N VAL A 182 -20.98 2.94 19.67
CA VAL A 182 -21.56 3.56 18.46
C VAL A 182 -21.02 4.99 18.28
N GLY A 183 -21.09 5.82 19.31
CA GLY A 183 -20.62 7.22 19.26
C GLY A 183 -19.15 7.34 18.83
N PRO A 184 -18.20 6.69 19.56
CA PRO A 184 -16.79 6.69 19.18
C PRO A 184 -16.48 6.15 17.79
N ILE A 185 -17.25 5.16 17.29
CA ILE A 185 -17.07 4.65 15.92
C ILE A 185 -17.62 5.63 14.88
N MET A 186 -18.70 6.31 15.16
CA MET A 186 -19.20 7.37 14.27
C MET A 186 -18.18 8.49 14.13
N GLU A 187 -17.62 8.99 15.24
CA GLU A 187 -16.56 10.03 15.23
C GLU A 187 -15.32 9.55 14.43
N LEU A 188 -14.87 8.31 14.65
CA LEU A 188 -13.77 7.75 13.89
C LEU A 188 -14.07 7.71 12.39
N SER A 189 -15.27 7.24 12.02
CA SER A 189 -15.68 7.09 10.61
C SER A 189 -15.83 8.45 9.93
N ASP A 190 -16.40 9.45 10.62
CA ASP A 190 -16.52 10.81 10.11
C ASP A 190 -15.14 11.44 9.84
N SER A 191 -14.16 11.21 10.74
CA SER A 191 -12.78 11.65 10.54
C SER A 191 -12.11 11.08 9.29
N LYS A 192 -12.65 9.96 8.78
CA LYS A 192 -12.20 9.23 7.58
C LYS A 192 -13.09 9.47 6.36
N ARG A 193 -13.82 10.56 6.33
CA ARG A 193 -14.70 10.98 5.21
C ARG A 193 -15.81 9.96 4.88
N ALA A 194 -16.17 9.11 5.84
CA ALA A 194 -17.26 8.18 5.71
C ALA A 194 -18.61 8.92 5.72
N LYS A 195 -19.58 8.38 5.01
CA LYS A 195 -20.96 8.87 5.04
C LYS A 195 -21.86 7.77 5.62
N LEU A 196 -22.46 8.03 6.77
CA LEU A 196 -23.42 7.10 7.36
C LEU A 196 -24.66 7.01 6.46
N VAL A 197 -24.99 5.78 6.03
CA VAL A 197 -26.16 5.49 5.17
C VAL A 197 -27.30 4.92 5.99
N GLY A 198 -26.99 4.13 7.02
CA GLY A 198 -28.00 3.50 7.85
C GLY A 198 -27.43 3.00 9.18
N MET A 199 -28.34 2.92 10.15
CA MET A 199 -28.08 2.30 11.44
C MET A 199 -29.26 1.39 11.79
N GLU A 200 -28.97 0.15 12.08
CA GLU A 200 -29.93 -0.87 12.45
C GLU A 200 -29.53 -1.50 13.78
N HIS A 201 -30.52 -2.01 14.52
CA HIS A 201 -30.28 -2.73 15.78
C HIS A 201 -30.70 -4.18 15.59
N PRO A 202 -29.77 -5.10 15.19
CA PRO A 202 -30.09 -6.51 15.01
C PRO A 202 -30.63 -7.16 16.31
N ASP A 203 -30.15 -6.64 17.46
CA ASP A 203 -30.62 -6.99 18.78
C ASP A 203 -30.54 -5.79 19.75
N ARG A 204 -30.97 -6.01 21.02
CA ARG A 204 -30.99 -4.95 22.04
C ARG A 204 -29.59 -4.44 22.46
N ARG A 205 -28.53 -5.14 22.14
CA ARG A 205 -27.16 -4.87 22.63
C ARG A 205 -26.23 -4.38 21.54
N ARG A 206 -26.55 -4.62 20.26
CA ARG A 206 -25.66 -4.32 19.13
C ARG A 206 -26.32 -3.42 18.11
N ALA A 207 -25.51 -2.58 17.49
CA ALA A 207 -25.86 -1.80 16.32
C ALA A 207 -25.09 -2.29 15.10
N LEU A 208 -25.73 -2.23 13.94
CA LEU A 208 -25.13 -2.38 12.63
C LEU A 208 -25.10 -1.01 11.97
N LEU A 209 -23.89 -0.48 11.78
CA LEU A 209 -23.67 0.80 11.11
C LEU A 209 -23.27 0.52 9.66
N THR A 210 -23.94 1.16 8.71
CA THR A 210 -23.64 1.04 7.28
C THR A 210 -23.14 2.38 6.75
N TYR A 211 -21.96 2.37 6.14
CA TYR A 211 -21.31 3.57 5.60
C TYR A 211 -21.02 3.42 4.11
N GLU A 212 -21.08 4.53 3.37
CA GLU A 212 -20.28 4.74 2.17
C GLU A 212 -18.90 5.22 2.60
N PHE A 213 -17.86 4.45 2.33
CA PHE A 213 -16.54 4.66 2.88
C PHE A 213 -15.47 4.68 1.77
N PRO A 214 -14.56 5.68 1.74
CA PRO A 214 -13.44 5.68 0.79
C PRO A 214 -12.47 4.54 1.08
N LEU A 215 -12.23 3.68 0.10
CA LEU A 215 -11.33 2.53 0.28
C LEU A 215 -9.91 2.97 0.68
N ALA A 216 -9.44 4.11 0.16
CA ALA A 216 -8.14 4.68 0.51
C ALA A 216 -7.99 4.99 2.01
N GLU A 217 -9.07 5.40 2.68
CA GLU A 217 -9.05 5.67 4.12
C GLU A 217 -9.12 4.39 4.96
N MET A 218 -9.70 3.33 4.40
CA MET A 218 -9.76 2.03 5.07
C MET A 218 -8.38 1.36 5.15
N ILE A 219 -7.61 1.41 4.06
CA ILE A 219 -6.28 0.79 4.00
C ILE A 219 -5.24 1.54 4.86
N THR A 220 -5.54 2.75 5.32
CA THR A 220 -4.67 3.57 6.15
C THR A 220 -5.00 3.45 7.65
N GLY A 221 -4.99 2.22 8.21
CA GLY A 221 -5.08 1.99 9.65
C GLY A 221 -6.48 2.10 10.27
N TYR A 222 -7.55 2.20 9.47
CA TYR A 222 -8.92 2.27 10.03
C TYR A 222 -9.28 1.03 10.85
N TYR A 223 -8.89 -0.17 10.40
CA TYR A 223 -9.18 -1.42 11.10
C TYR A 223 -8.60 -1.44 12.52
N ASP A 224 -7.35 -1.05 12.67
CA ASP A 224 -6.66 -1.05 13.98
C ASP A 224 -7.29 -0.04 14.93
N LYS A 225 -7.63 1.15 14.42
CA LYS A 225 -8.35 2.18 15.18
C LYS A 225 -9.75 1.71 15.56
N LEU A 226 -10.47 1.05 14.65
CA LEU A 226 -11.78 0.47 14.92
C LEU A 226 -11.70 -0.55 16.07
N LYS A 227 -10.73 -1.44 16.02
CA LYS A 227 -10.49 -2.44 17.08
C LYS A 227 -10.09 -1.77 18.39
N SER A 228 -9.21 -0.78 18.36
CA SER A 228 -8.78 -0.05 19.55
C SER A 228 -9.93 0.68 20.22
N VAL A 229 -10.70 1.47 19.46
CA VAL A 229 -11.84 2.26 19.97
C VAL A 229 -12.95 1.37 20.52
N SER A 230 -13.17 0.21 19.92
CA SER A 230 -14.20 -0.75 20.34
C SER A 230 -13.70 -1.82 21.32
N ARG A 231 -12.48 -1.70 21.84
CA ARG A 231 -11.82 -2.72 22.68
C ARG A 231 -11.86 -4.14 22.08
N GLY A 232 -11.76 -4.21 20.76
CA GLY A 232 -11.78 -5.46 19.99
C GLY A 232 -13.18 -6.01 19.66
N TYR A 233 -14.27 -5.40 20.15
CA TYR A 233 -15.61 -5.92 19.96
C TYR A 233 -16.21 -5.64 18.57
N ALA A 234 -15.78 -4.58 17.89
CA ALA A 234 -16.31 -4.30 16.56
C ALA A 234 -15.86 -5.34 15.54
N SER A 235 -16.79 -5.75 14.70
CA SER A 235 -16.54 -6.54 13.49
C SER A 235 -16.97 -5.72 12.28
N MET A 236 -16.22 -5.82 11.20
CA MET A 236 -16.55 -5.13 9.96
C MET A 236 -16.50 -6.07 8.77
N ASP A 237 -17.30 -5.72 7.77
CA ASP A 237 -17.35 -6.34 6.46
C ASP A 237 -17.58 -5.25 5.41
N TYR A 238 -17.11 -5.45 4.18
CA TYR A 238 -17.27 -4.43 3.14
C TYR A 238 -17.39 -5.03 1.74
N ASP A 239 -18.16 -4.34 0.91
CA ASP A 239 -18.30 -4.63 -0.50
C ASP A 239 -17.92 -3.41 -1.34
N PHE A 240 -17.36 -3.63 -2.53
CA PHE A 240 -17.11 -2.55 -3.47
C PHE A 240 -18.45 -1.91 -3.92
N LEU A 241 -18.51 -0.58 -3.83
CA LEU A 241 -19.73 0.17 -4.16
C LEU A 241 -19.64 0.86 -5.53
N GLY A 242 -18.47 1.37 -5.89
CA GLY A 242 -18.26 2.16 -7.10
C GLY A 242 -17.17 3.19 -6.93
N TYR A 243 -17.24 4.27 -7.70
CA TYR A 243 -16.29 5.38 -7.67
C TYR A 243 -17.00 6.70 -7.37
N ARG A 244 -16.28 7.63 -6.74
CA ARG A 244 -16.76 8.98 -6.42
C ARG A 244 -15.71 10.01 -6.78
N GLY A 245 -16.13 11.06 -7.49
CA GLY A 245 -15.27 12.21 -7.80
C GLY A 245 -14.83 12.98 -6.56
N GLY A 246 -13.62 13.55 -6.64
CA GLY A 246 -13.07 14.40 -5.58
C GLY A 246 -11.84 15.19 -6.05
N ASP A 247 -11.39 16.12 -5.22
CA ASP A 247 -10.18 16.90 -5.48
C ASP A 247 -8.95 16.17 -4.93
N PHE A 248 -8.32 15.37 -5.78
CA PHE A 248 -7.15 14.57 -5.46
C PHE A 248 -5.89 15.18 -6.04
N VAL A 249 -4.80 15.02 -5.31
CA VAL A 249 -3.47 15.48 -5.72
C VAL A 249 -2.44 14.40 -5.47
N LYS A 250 -1.45 14.36 -6.34
CA LYS A 250 -0.22 13.61 -6.12
C LYS A 250 0.71 14.42 -5.24
N VAL A 251 1.22 13.82 -4.19
CA VAL A 251 2.26 14.37 -3.31
C VAL A 251 3.56 13.65 -3.59
N ASP A 252 4.54 14.37 -4.09
CA ASP A 252 5.89 13.87 -4.32
C ASP A 252 6.78 14.16 -3.11
N ILE A 253 7.55 13.16 -2.70
CA ILE A 253 8.54 13.28 -1.62
C ILE A 253 9.92 13.42 -2.23
N LEU A 254 10.62 14.48 -1.83
CA LEU A 254 11.97 14.76 -2.30
C LEU A 254 12.96 14.68 -1.12
N VAL A 255 14.02 13.92 -1.33
CA VAL A 255 15.16 13.83 -0.42
C VAL A 255 16.35 14.46 -1.13
N LYS A 256 16.89 15.55 -0.59
CA LYS A 256 17.96 16.34 -1.22
C LYS A 256 17.59 16.75 -2.66
N GLU A 257 16.36 17.24 -2.86
CA GLU A 257 15.82 17.67 -4.16
C GLU A 257 15.58 16.53 -5.19
N ASN A 258 15.95 15.29 -4.88
CA ASN A 258 15.68 14.13 -5.70
C ASN A 258 14.34 13.51 -5.28
N GLN A 259 13.46 13.28 -6.24
CA GLN A 259 12.19 12.61 -6.01
C GLN A 259 12.42 11.14 -5.65
N VAL A 260 11.72 10.68 -4.61
CA VAL A 260 11.68 9.28 -4.21
C VAL A 260 10.28 8.74 -4.50
N ASP A 261 10.13 8.13 -5.66
CA ASP A 261 8.86 7.65 -6.22
C ASP A 261 8.12 6.68 -5.27
N ALA A 262 8.86 5.79 -4.61
CA ALA A 262 8.32 4.82 -3.66
C ALA A 262 7.71 5.44 -2.39
N LEU A 263 7.98 6.73 -2.11
CA LEU A 263 7.41 7.49 -1.00
C LEU A 263 6.28 8.43 -1.44
N SER A 264 6.07 8.60 -2.75
CA SER A 264 4.99 9.44 -3.29
C SER A 264 3.63 8.79 -3.06
N PHE A 265 2.60 9.62 -2.87
CA PHE A 265 1.23 9.13 -2.62
C PHE A 265 0.17 10.06 -3.22
N ILE A 266 -1.04 9.51 -3.40
CA ILE A 266 -2.22 10.28 -3.83
C ILE A 266 -3.09 10.54 -2.59
N SER A 267 -3.59 11.75 -2.45
CA SER A 267 -4.43 12.16 -1.33
C SER A 267 -5.43 13.23 -1.76
N VAL A 268 -6.50 13.36 -0.99
CA VAL A 268 -7.39 14.54 -1.10
C VAL A 268 -6.57 15.79 -0.76
N ARG A 269 -6.78 16.86 -1.51
CA ARG A 269 -6.02 18.14 -1.40
C ARG A 269 -5.97 18.67 0.03
N ASP A 270 -7.09 18.66 0.74
CA ASP A 270 -7.19 19.21 2.10
C ASP A 270 -6.35 18.41 3.11
N SER A 271 -6.25 17.08 2.92
CA SER A 271 -5.46 16.20 3.80
C SER A 271 -4.00 16.04 3.36
N ALA A 272 -3.64 16.51 2.17
CA ALA A 272 -2.31 16.32 1.59
C ALA A 272 -1.20 16.97 2.46
N MET A 273 -1.39 18.21 2.92
CA MET A 273 -0.39 18.91 3.72
C MET A 273 -0.22 18.31 5.13
N PRO A 274 -1.26 18.02 5.92
CA PRO A 274 -1.12 17.34 7.20
C PRO A 274 -0.40 15.99 7.07
N ARG A 275 -0.81 15.15 6.12
CA ARG A 275 -0.16 13.85 5.87
C ARG A 275 1.30 13.99 5.48
N ALA A 276 1.62 14.92 4.59
CA ALA A 276 2.98 15.22 4.17
C ALA A 276 3.88 15.65 5.33
N ARG A 277 3.38 16.50 6.25
CA ARG A 277 4.13 16.93 7.44
C ARG A 277 4.47 15.76 8.36
N VAL A 278 3.50 14.92 8.64
CA VAL A 278 3.72 13.72 9.48
C VAL A 278 4.77 12.81 8.85
N LEU A 279 4.65 12.54 7.56
CA LEU A 279 5.60 11.70 6.83
C LEU A 279 7.02 12.27 6.87
N ILE A 280 7.19 13.55 6.51
CA ILE A 280 8.51 14.21 6.51
C ILE A 280 9.11 14.23 7.92
N HIS A 281 8.30 14.49 8.95
CA HIS A 281 8.75 14.48 10.32
C HIS A 281 9.28 13.10 10.76
N ARG A 282 8.60 12.03 10.36
CA ARG A 282 9.05 10.66 10.63
C ARG A 282 10.31 10.31 9.82
N LEU A 283 10.36 10.66 8.54
CA LEU A 283 11.55 10.46 7.69
C LEU A 283 12.79 11.15 8.27
N ARG A 284 12.65 12.38 8.80
CA ARG A 284 13.72 13.09 9.46
C ARG A 284 14.34 12.33 10.65
N LYS A 285 13.54 11.55 11.37
CA LYS A 285 14.02 10.76 12.52
C LYS A 285 14.78 9.52 12.08
N LEU A 286 14.45 8.96 10.92
CA LEU A 286 15.04 7.71 10.41
C LEU A 286 16.27 7.92 9.57
N ILE A 287 16.25 8.95 8.71
CA ILE A 287 17.40 9.21 7.84
C ILE A 287 18.56 9.71 8.70
N PRO A 288 19.72 9.03 8.69
CA PRO A 288 20.86 9.41 9.50
C PRO A 288 21.42 10.76 9.08
N ARG A 289 22.02 11.48 10.02
CA ARG A 289 22.71 12.74 9.72
C ARG A 289 23.97 12.48 8.90
N HIS A 290 24.15 13.25 7.83
CA HIS A 290 25.33 13.25 7.01
C HIS A 290 26.23 14.47 7.31
N LEU A 291 27.38 14.54 6.65
CA LEU A 291 28.31 15.69 6.77
C LEU A 291 27.75 16.98 6.13
N PHE A 292 26.65 16.88 5.40
CA PHE A 292 25.94 18.00 4.76
C PHE A 292 24.46 17.99 5.18
N GLU A 293 23.79 19.11 4.94
CA GLU A 293 22.37 19.28 5.19
C GLU A 293 21.53 18.50 4.15
N ILE A 294 20.50 17.80 4.62
CA ILE A 294 19.57 17.05 3.77
C ILE A 294 18.19 17.69 3.90
N PRO A 295 17.74 18.47 2.89
CA PRO A 295 16.37 18.94 2.85
C PRO A 295 15.44 17.77 2.50
N LEU A 296 14.39 17.61 3.30
CA LEU A 296 13.25 16.74 3.05
C LEU A 296 12.07 17.61 2.67
N GLN A 297 11.47 17.35 1.52
CA GLN A 297 10.38 18.18 1.01
C GLN A 297 9.23 17.31 0.54
N ALA A 298 8.01 17.81 0.68
CA ALA A 298 6.84 17.29 -0.02
C ALA A 298 6.31 18.37 -0.95
N ALA A 299 5.99 17.98 -2.17
CA ALA A 299 5.52 18.90 -3.19
C ALA A 299 4.28 18.39 -3.92
N ILE A 300 3.44 19.31 -4.36
CA ILE A 300 2.35 19.06 -5.30
C ILE A 300 2.73 19.79 -6.59
N GLY A 301 3.11 19.02 -7.62
CA GLY A 301 3.74 19.59 -8.80
C GLY A 301 5.02 20.34 -8.43
N SER A 302 5.10 21.62 -8.79
CA SER A 302 6.25 22.49 -8.46
C SER A 302 6.17 23.15 -7.06
N LYS A 303 5.02 23.06 -6.37
CA LYS A 303 4.80 23.76 -5.10
C LYS A 303 5.17 22.89 -3.92
N VAL A 304 6.18 23.30 -3.14
CA VAL A 304 6.52 22.67 -1.86
C VAL A 304 5.46 23.00 -0.83
N ILE A 305 4.84 21.96 -0.22
CA ILE A 305 3.77 22.07 0.79
C ILE A 305 4.25 21.78 2.21
N ALA A 306 5.36 21.04 2.34
CA ALA A 306 6.00 20.79 3.63
C ALA A 306 7.52 20.64 3.43
N ARG A 307 8.30 21.07 4.43
CA ARG A 307 9.76 20.95 4.43
C ARG A 307 10.28 20.78 5.85
N GLU A 308 11.23 19.88 6.02
CA GLU A 308 12.10 19.77 7.19
C GLU A 308 13.54 19.53 6.72
N ASP A 309 14.50 20.03 7.48
CA ASP A 309 15.91 19.88 7.15
C ASP A 309 16.60 19.00 8.20
N ILE A 310 17.40 18.03 7.74
CA ILE A 310 18.28 17.23 8.60
C ILE A 310 19.59 17.98 8.71
N ALA A 311 19.87 18.47 9.92
CA ALA A 311 21.09 19.25 10.18
C ALA A 311 22.36 18.38 9.99
N PRO A 312 23.39 18.92 9.38
CA PRO A 312 24.63 18.18 9.16
C PRO A 312 25.36 17.85 10.47
N LEU A 313 26.10 16.75 10.46
CA LEU A 313 27.08 16.45 11.51
C LEU A 313 28.11 17.59 11.57
N ARG A 314 28.30 18.15 12.76
CA ARG A 314 29.29 19.21 13.00
C ARG A 314 30.45 18.64 13.78
N LYS A 315 31.65 18.72 13.19
CA LYS A 315 32.89 18.56 13.95
C LYS A 315 33.17 19.86 14.70
N ASP A 316 33.44 19.79 15.98
CA ASP A 316 33.83 20.97 16.74
C ASP A 316 35.23 21.41 16.29
N VAL A 317 35.26 22.33 15.31
CA VAL A 317 36.50 22.88 14.77
C VAL A 317 37.12 23.95 15.68
N LEU A 318 36.35 24.36 16.73
CA LEU A 318 36.79 25.37 17.70
C LEU A 318 37.37 24.78 18.98
N ALA A 319 37.23 23.46 19.21
CA ALA A 319 37.68 22.77 20.42
C ALA A 319 39.16 22.99 20.74
N LYS A 320 39.99 23.23 19.71
CA LYS A 320 41.44 23.52 19.85
C LYS A 320 41.81 25.01 19.82
N CYS A 321 40.81 25.89 19.75
CA CYS A 321 41.02 27.34 19.73
C CYS A 321 40.97 27.89 21.16
N TYR A 322 42.09 27.71 21.89
CA TYR A 322 42.30 28.41 23.16
C TYR A 322 42.69 29.86 22.87
N GLY A 323 41.90 30.81 23.39
CA GLY A 323 42.14 32.25 23.27
C GLY A 323 41.13 33.01 22.41
N GLY A 324 41.04 34.31 22.62
CA GLY A 324 39.98 35.20 22.14
C GLY A 324 40.04 35.64 20.67
N ASP A 325 40.80 34.96 19.79
CA ASP A 325 40.86 35.33 18.38
C ASP A 325 39.56 35.02 17.63
N ILE A 326 38.67 36.00 17.62
CA ILE A 326 37.36 35.95 16.96
C ILE A 326 37.52 35.79 15.44
N THR A 327 38.56 36.37 14.85
CA THR A 327 38.80 36.33 13.39
C THR A 327 39.17 34.92 12.94
N ARG A 328 40.02 34.21 13.70
CA ARG A 328 40.43 32.84 13.43
C ARG A 328 39.24 31.87 13.60
N LYS A 329 38.42 32.06 14.64
CA LYS A 329 37.19 31.28 14.86
C LYS A 329 36.23 31.41 13.70
N ARG A 330 36.01 32.64 13.22
CA ARG A 330 35.15 32.95 12.08
C ARG A 330 35.62 32.28 10.79
N LYS A 331 36.92 32.41 10.45
CA LYS A 331 37.53 31.77 9.26
C LYS A 331 37.42 30.23 9.30
N LEU A 332 37.55 29.59 10.46
CA LEU A 332 37.38 28.14 10.59
C LEU A 332 35.95 27.70 10.36
N LEU A 333 34.96 28.46 10.88
CA LEU A 333 33.52 28.21 10.64
C LEU A 333 33.13 28.43 9.17
N GLU A 334 33.68 29.48 8.53
CA GLU A 334 33.47 29.77 7.10
C GLU A 334 34.01 28.65 6.22
N LYS A 335 35.26 28.18 6.46
CA LYS A 335 35.83 27.00 5.77
C LYS A 335 35.02 25.74 5.97
N GLN A 336 34.48 25.50 7.18
CA GLN A 336 33.60 24.36 7.44
C GLN A 336 32.32 24.47 6.65
N ALA A 337 31.72 25.66 6.59
CA ALA A 337 30.48 25.91 5.85
C ALA A 337 30.67 25.71 4.33
N GLU A 338 31.82 26.21 3.80
CA GLU A 338 32.18 26.05 2.38
C GLU A 338 32.44 24.59 2.02
N GLY A 339 33.18 23.86 2.86
CA GLY A 339 33.38 22.42 2.69
C GLY A 339 32.08 21.61 2.68
N LYS A 340 31.12 21.95 3.54
CA LYS A 340 29.82 21.32 3.57
C LYS A 340 28.98 21.63 2.33
N LYS A 341 29.06 22.86 1.78
CA LYS A 341 28.41 23.19 0.51
C LYS A 341 28.92 22.31 -0.63
N LYS A 342 30.26 22.13 -0.73
CA LYS A 342 30.85 21.23 -1.73
C LYS A 342 30.42 19.77 -1.55
N MET A 343 30.40 19.26 -0.31
CA MET A 343 29.91 17.90 -0.02
C MET A 343 28.43 17.70 -0.34
N LYS A 344 27.58 18.73 -0.16
CA LYS A 344 26.17 18.69 -0.57
C LYS A 344 26.01 18.47 -2.07
N MET A 345 26.92 18.99 -2.90
CA MET A 345 26.85 18.82 -4.37
C MET A 345 27.20 17.41 -4.83
N VAL A 346 28.05 16.69 -4.11
CA VAL A 346 28.62 15.38 -4.52
C VAL A 346 28.00 14.20 -3.76
N GLY A 347 27.57 14.40 -2.51
CA GLY A 347 27.08 13.31 -1.66
C GLY A 347 25.72 12.76 -2.11
N SER A 348 25.58 11.44 -2.23
CA SER A 348 24.30 10.75 -2.34
C SER A 348 23.69 10.53 -0.94
N VAL A 349 22.38 10.44 -0.86
CA VAL A 349 21.64 10.11 0.37
C VAL A 349 20.89 8.83 0.12
N GLU A 350 21.24 7.80 0.86
CA GLU A 350 20.50 6.55 0.87
C GLU A 350 19.33 6.68 1.83
N VAL A 351 18.13 6.34 1.36
CA VAL A 351 16.93 6.26 2.20
C VAL A 351 16.92 4.89 2.84
N PRO A 352 16.98 4.80 4.18
CA PRO A 352 17.00 3.49 4.85
C PRO A 352 15.66 2.75 4.64
N GLN A 353 15.72 1.43 4.67
CA GLN A 353 14.56 0.57 4.40
C GLN A 353 13.42 0.77 5.41
N GLU A 354 13.78 1.09 6.66
CA GLU A 354 12.84 1.42 7.72
C GLU A 354 11.95 2.62 7.35
N ALA A 355 12.43 3.51 6.46
CA ALA A 355 11.64 4.63 5.97
C ALA A 355 10.44 4.18 5.13
N PHE A 356 10.58 3.11 4.37
CA PHE A 356 9.48 2.55 3.57
C PHE A 356 8.49 1.77 4.45
N LEU A 357 8.99 1.04 5.47
CA LEU A 357 8.14 0.34 6.44
C LEU A 357 7.31 1.29 7.31
N LEU A 358 7.82 2.51 7.58
CA LEU A 358 7.06 3.54 8.30
C LEU A 358 5.82 4.01 7.57
N LEU A 359 5.82 3.95 6.25
CA LEU A 359 4.65 4.33 5.47
C LEU A 359 3.47 3.39 5.74
N LEU A 360 3.73 2.12 6.03
CA LEU A 360 2.71 1.14 6.41
C LEU A 360 2.10 1.44 7.79
N LYS A 361 2.85 2.16 8.66
CA LYS A 361 2.45 2.51 10.02
C LYS A 361 2.13 4.00 10.20
N MET A 362 1.75 4.70 9.12
CA MET A 362 1.57 6.16 9.14
C MET A 362 0.49 6.68 10.10
N GLU A 363 -0.28 5.82 10.74
CA GLU A 363 -1.45 6.21 11.54
C GLU A 363 -1.44 5.76 13.01
N GLU A 364 -0.28 5.36 13.56
CA GLU A 364 -0.11 5.23 15.02
C GLU A 364 0.20 6.56 15.69
#